data_2eb19b1d1f8ec7a69e835dcf298d55ff
#
_entry.id   2eb19b1d1f8ec7a69e835dcf298d55ff
#
_cell.length_a   1.000
_cell.length_b   1.000
_cell.length_c   1.000
_cell.angle_alpha   90.00
_cell.angle_beta   90.00
_cell.angle_gamma   90.00
#
_symmetry.space_group_name_H-M   'P 1'
#
loop_
_entity.id
_entity.type
_entity.pdbx_description
1 polymer ?
#
loop_
_entity_poly.entity_id
_entity_poly.type
_entity_poly.pdbx_seq_one_letter_code
_entity_poly.pdbx_strand_id
1 'polypeptide(L)'
;LVPPAPEPVGAFGLIVIGDEILSGKRADKHLPKVIELLGARGLSLAWAEYVGDSPARITAALQRAFESGDVVFSTGGIGATPDDHTRQCAARALGVELALHPQAAELIRERMQDIAREQGKPYEPDRPDNAHRLNMGVFPVGAQIIPNPYNKIPGFSCYPQSGLGAAGPSQGAKAPPGGSEPHTVGERGGIHFVPGFPVMAWPMIEWVLDTLYPHGFAAGAWVEQSVIVFGAMEATLTPLMEAIEREHPLVKVFSLPSVDHPQYGRHIELGVKGGPVAVA
;
A
#
# COMPACT_ATOMS: atom_id res chain seq x y z
N LEU A 1 -21.81 27.56 9.38
CA LEU A 1 -21.85 26.20 8.84
C LEU A 1 -20.47 25.59 9.05
N VAL A 2 -20.35 24.63 9.98
CA VAL A 2 -19.15 23.82 10.15
C VAL A 2 -19.11 22.90 8.92
N PRO A 3 -18.01 22.84 8.14
CA PRO A 3 -17.91 21.89 7.05
C PRO A 3 -18.09 20.47 7.62
N PRO A 4 -18.72 19.54 6.88
CA PRO A 4 -18.85 18.17 7.32
C PRO A 4 -17.45 17.61 7.58
N ALA A 5 -17.32 16.82 8.64
CA ALA A 5 -16.09 16.10 8.91
C ALA A 5 -15.73 15.27 7.67
N PRO A 6 -14.44 15.22 7.27
CA PRO A 6 -14.03 14.36 6.16
C PRO A 6 -14.46 12.92 6.45
N GLU A 7 -15.00 12.25 5.43
CA GLU A 7 -15.35 10.83 5.58
C GLU A 7 -14.09 10.05 5.96
N PRO A 8 -14.22 9.06 6.86
CA PRO A 8 -13.05 8.30 7.27
C PRO A 8 -12.43 7.60 6.06
N VAL A 9 -11.15 7.81 5.85
CA VAL A 9 -10.36 7.03 4.88
C VAL A 9 -10.51 5.56 5.25
N GLY A 10 -10.69 4.69 4.26
CA GLY A 10 -10.74 3.24 4.47
C GLY A 10 -9.53 2.72 5.24
N ALA A 11 -9.57 1.47 5.64
CA ALA A 11 -8.44 0.83 6.32
C ALA A 11 -7.19 0.80 5.43
N PHE A 12 -6.00 0.66 6.04
CA PHE A 12 -4.76 0.50 5.28
C PHE A 12 -4.44 -0.99 5.08
N GLY A 13 -4.15 -1.37 3.84
CA GLY A 13 -3.77 -2.72 3.43
C GLY A 13 -2.41 -2.78 2.75
N LEU A 14 -1.80 -3.96 2.72
CA LEU A 14 -0.55 -4.23 2.03
C LEU A 14 -0.66 -5.52 1.21
N ILE A 15 -0.27 -5.47 -0.06
CA ILE A 15 -0.07 -6.64 -0.90
C ILE A 15 1.41 -6.72 -1.27
N VAL A 16 2.06 -7.85 -0.92
CA VAL A 16 3.45 -8.14 -1.28
C VAL A 16 3.45 -9.20 -2.37
N ILE A 17 3.95 -8.86 -3.55
CA ILE A 17 3.96 -9.72 -4.74
C ILE A 17 5.39 -10.19 -5.01
N GLY A 18 5.58 -11.50 -5.13
CA GLY A 18 6.84 -12.12 -5.50
C GLY A 18 6.99 -13.54 -4.99
N ASP A 19 7.28 -14.46 -5.89
CA ASP A 19 7.55 -15.87 -5.57
C ASP A 19 8.81 -16.04 -4.70
N GLU A 20 9.79 -15.13 -4.80
CA GLU A 20 11.00 -15.14 -3.99
C GLU A 20 10.74 -14.90 -2.50
N ILE A 21 9.68 -14.17 -2.18
CA ILE A 21 9.24 -13.97 -0.79
C ILE A 21 8.56 -15.24 -0.28
N LEU A 22 7.60 -15.79 -1.05
CA LEU A 22 6.87 -16.99 -0.66
C LEU A 22 7.77 -18.24 -0.57
N SER A 23 8.81 -18.31 -1.41
CA SER A 23 9.78 -19.41 -1.36
C SER A 23 10.85 -19.26 -0.28
N GLY A 24 10.88 -18.12 0.43
CA GLY A 24 11.90 -17.83 1.44
C GLY A 24 13.28 -17.51 0.88
N LYS A 25 13.44 -17.37 -0.43
CA LYS A 25 14.72 -16.94 -1.06
C LYS A 25 15.10 -15.52 -0.66
N ARG A 26 14.10 -14.69 -0.37
CA ARG A 26 14.25 -13.32 0.12
C ARG A 26 13.29 -13.07 1.28
N ALA A 27 13.79 -12.50 2.36
CA ALA A 27 12.93 -12.09 3.47
C ALA A 27 12.17 -10.82 3.11
N ASP A 28 10.88 -10.77 3.44
CA ASP A 28 10.10 -9.55 3.30
C ASP A 28 10.61 -8.47 4.25
N LYS A 29 10.73 -7.26 3.70
CA LYS A 29 11.09 -6.04 4.44
C LYS A 29 10.01 -4.96 4.33
N HIS A 30 8.96 -5.20 3.55
CA HIS A 30 7.91 -4.21 3.31
C HIS A 30 6.91 -4.18 4.45
N LEU A 31 6.44 -5.33 4.92
CA LEU A 31 5.45 -5.39 6.01
C LEU A 31 5.93 -4.66 7.28
N PRO A 32 7.11 -4.95 7.85
CA PRO A 32 7.55 -4.23 9.04
C PRO A 32 7.74 -2.73 8.79
N LYS A 33 8.20 -2.34 7.60
CA LYS A 33 8.39 -0.93 7.27
C LYS A 33 7.07 -0.19 7.07
N VAL A 34 6.08 -0.78 6.42
CA VAL A 34 4.75 -0.16 6.27
C VAL A 34 4.09 0.02 7.63
N ILE A 35 4.20 -0.96 8.53
CA ILE A 35 3.73 -0.82 9.93
C ILE A 35 4.40 0.37 10.61
N GLU A 36 5.74 0.49 10.48
CA GLU A 36 6.50 1.62 11.04
C GLU A 36 6.04 2.96 10.47
N LEU A 37 5.92 3.06 9.14
CA LEU A 37 5.52 4.31 8.45
C LEU A 37 4.11 4.75 8.81
N LEU A 38 3.18 3.81 8.92
CA LEU A 38 1.82 4.07 9.37
C LEU A 38 1.80 4.47 10.84
N GLY A 39 2.49 3.71 11.70
CA GLY A 39 2.57 3.98 13.14
C GLY A 39 3.16 5.35 13.46
N ALA A 40 4.20 5.79 12.73
CA ALA A 40 4.78 7.14 12.86
C ALA A 40 3.77 8.27 12.55
N ARG A 41 2.65 7.94 11.89
CA ARG A 41 1.56 8.86 11.53
C ARG A 41 0.29 8.63 12.35
N GLY A 42 0.35 7.78 13.39
CA GLY A 42 -0.82 7.42 14.21
C GLY A 42 -1.82 6.53 13.48
N LEU A 43 -1.40 5.87 12.39
CA LEU A 43 -2.20 4.96 11.59
C LEU A 43 -1.81 3.50 11.89
N SER A 44 -2.64 2.57 11.49
CA SER A 44 -2.37 1.13 11.64
C SER A 44 -2.66 0.38 10.36
N LEU A 45 -1.87 -0.66 10.10
CA LEU A 45 -2.14 -1.61 9.03
C LEU A 45 -3.25 -2.56 9.49
N ALA A 46 -4.32 -2.67 8.70
CA ALA A 46 -5.46 -3.54 9.03
C ALA A 46 -5.26 -4.98 8.54
N TRP A 47 -4.61 -5.14 7.37
CA TRP A 47 -4.38 -6.44 6.78
C TRP A 47 -3.17 -6.43 5.85
N ALA A 48 -2.59 -7.62 5.61
CA ALA A 48 -1.57 -7.84 4.62
C ALA A 48 -1.82 -9.17 3.89
N GLU A 49 -1.50 -9.22 2.59
CA GLU A 49 -1.59 -10.41 1.76
C GLU A 49 -0.28 -10.62 0.98
N TYR A 50 0.22 -11.86 0.98
CA TYR A 50 1.38 -12.27 0.19
C TYR A 50 0.89 -13.06 -1.02
N VAL A 51 1.29 -12.65 -2.21
CA VAL A 51 0.85 -13.22 -3.49
C VAL A 51 2.06 -13.58 -4.35
N GLY A 52 2.08 -14.80 -4.90
CA GLY A 52 3.07 -15.18 -5.90
C GLY A 52 2.80 -14.56 -7.27
N ASP A 53 3.73 -14.75 -8.22
CA ASP A 53 3.74 -14.10 -9.54
C ASP A 53 2.68 -14.64 -10.52
N SER A 54 1.69 -15.41 -10.04
CA SER A 54 0.55 -15.88 -10.83
C SER A 54 -0.39 -14.74 -11.21
N PRO A 55 -0.57 -14.42 -12.52
CA PRO A 55 -1.46 -13.35 -12.95
C PRO A 55 -2.91 -13.48 -12.45
N ALA A 56 -3.41 -14.72 -12.37
CA ALA A 56 -4.77 -14.96 -11.89
C ALA A 56 -4.92 -14.62 -10.40
N ARG A 57 -3.93 -14.99 -9.56
CA ARG A 57 -3.93 -14.69 -8.13
C ARG A 57 -3.74 -13.20 -7.86
N ILE A 58 -2.80 -12.56 -8.57
CA ILE A 58 -2.59 -11.12 -8.48
C ILE A 58 -3.87 -10.36 -8.85
N THR A 59 -4.50 -10.70 -9.99
CA THR A 59 -5.75 -10.06 -10.42
C THR A 59 -6.85 -10.19 -9.37
N ALA A 60 -7.04 -11.40 -8.80
CA ALA A 60 -8.06 -11.63 -7.79
C ALA A 60 -7.79 -10.85 -6.48
N ALA A 61 -6.52 -10.77 -6.04
CA ALA A 61 -6.14 -9.97 -4.88
C ALA A 61 -6.42 -8.47 -5.10
N LEU A 62 -6.04 -7.95 -6.27
CA LEU A 62 -6.28 -6.55 -6.63
C LEU A 62 -7.77 -6.23 -6.77
N GLN A 63 -8.60 -7.15 -7.31
CA GLN A 63 -10.05 -6.95 -7.37
C GLN A 63 -10.65 -6.79 -5.97
N ARG A 64 -10.33 -7.70 -5.04
CA ARG A 64 -10.78 -7.58 -3.64
C ARG A 64 -10.34 -6.27 -2.99
N ALA A 65 -9.10 -5.87 -3.25
CA ALA A 65 -8.55 -4.64 -2.72
C ALA A 65 -9.24 -3.38 -3.29
N PHE A 66 -9.59 -3.36 -4.58
CA PHE A 66 -10.38 -2.27 -5.16
C PHE A 66 -11.83 -2.24 -4.65
N GLU A 67 -12.41 -3.40 -4.39
CA GLU A 67 -13.80 -3.53 -3.86
C GLU A 67 -13.89 -3.13 -2.38
N SER A 68 -12.83 -3.28 -1.61
CA SER A 68 -12.83 -2.96 -0.17
C SER A 68 -12.97 -1.46 0.12
N GLY A 69 -12.52 -0.60 -0.80
CA GLY A 69 -12.44 0.84 -0.57
C GLY A 69 -11.27 1.25 0.35
N ASP A 70 -10.37 0.32 0.67
CA ASP A 70 -9.19 0.57 1.49
C ASP A 70 -8.09 1.31 0.73
N VAL A 71 -7.16 1.90 1.47
CA VAL A 71 -5.89 2.42 0.95
C VAL A 71 -4.87 1.29 0.97
N VAL A 72 -4.48 0.81 -0.20
CA VAL A 72 -3.64 -0.38 -0.31
C VAL A 72 -2.31 -0.06 -0.96
N PHE A 73 -1.22 -0.47 -0.33
CA PHE A 73 0.09 -0.49 -0.96
C PHE A 73 0.33 -1.85 -1.60
N SER A 74 0.71 -1.87 -2.88
CA SER A 74 1.12 -3.08 -3.59
C SER A 74 2.60 -2.97 -3.95
N THR A 75 3.41 -3.91 -3.48
CA THR A 75 4.86 -3.94 -3.72
C THR A 75 5.23 -5.10 -4.61
N GLY A 76 6.04 -4.85 -5.65
CA GLY A 76 6.54 -5.87 -6.57
C GLY A 76 5.76 -6.00 -7.88
N GLY A 77 6.38 -6.68 -8.85
CA GLY A 77 5.81 -7.03 -10.14
C GLY A 77 5.53 -5.89 -11.12
N ILE A 78 6.13 -4.69 -10.92
CA ILE A 78 5.97 -3.53 -11.83
C ILE A 78 7.22 -3.21 -12.65
N GLY A 79 8.24 -4.06 -12.62
CA GLY A 79 9.49 -3.91 -13.38
C GLY A 79 9.33 -4.22 -14.88
N ALA A 80 10.44 -4.62 -15.51
CA ALA A 80 10.53 -4.90 -16.94
C ALA A 80 10.80 -6.37 -17.25
N THR A 81 10.80 -7.25 -16.25
CA THR A 81 11.04 -8.69 -16.44
C THR A 81 9.78 -9.42 -16.85
N PRO A 82 9.89 -10.59 -17.49
CA PRO A 82 8.72 -11.33 -17.99
C PRO A 82 7.74 -11.79 -16.92
N ASP A 83 8.15 -11.85 -15.67
CA ASP A 83 7.36 -12.19 -14.49
C ASP A 83 6.67 -10.99 -13.83
N ASP A 84 6.97 -9.76 -14.29
CA ASP A 84 6.32 -8.53 -13.83
C ASP A 84 4.92 -8.36 -14.43
N HIS A 85 3.92 -8.93 -13.79
CA HIS A 85 2.54 -8.94 -14.28
C HIS A 85 1.60 -7.94 -13.61
N THR A 86 2.05 -7.23 -12.57
CA THR A 86 1.17 -6.42 -11.70
C THR A 86 0.43 -5.33 -12.46
N ARG A 87 1.05 -4.65 -13.43
CA ARG A 87 0.40 -3.60 -14.26
C ARG A 87 -0.75 -4.16 -15.08
N GLN A 88 -0.54 -5.29 -15.75
CA GLN A 88 -1.55 -6.00 -16.55
C GLN A 88 -2.69 -6.51 -15.67
N CYS A 89 -2.35 -7.02 -14.47
CA CYS A 89 -3.32 -7.49 -13.51
C CYS A 89 -4.17 -6.35 -12.93
N ALA A 90 -3.56 -5.19 -12.67
CA ALA A 90 -4.27 -4.00 -12.22
C ALA A 90 -5.25 -3.48 -13.28
N ALA A 91 -4.83 -3.40 -14.55
CA ALA A 91 -5.71 -3.01 -15.65
C ALA A 91 -6.90 -3.99 -15.78
N ARG A 92 -6.62 -5.30 -15.69
CA ARG A 92 -7.65 -6.34 -15.74
C ARG A 92 -8.62 -6.26 -14.56
N ALA A 93 -8.10 -6.03 -13.35
CA ALA A 93 -8.92 -5.89 -12.16
C ALA A 93 -9.88 -4.69 -12.23
N LEU A 94 -9.42 -3.60 -12.86
CA LEU A 94 -10.21 -2.38 -13.07
C LEU A 94 -11.10 -2.42 -14.32
N GLY A 95 -10.91 -3.40 -15.23
CA GLY A 95 -11.61 -3.44 -16.50
C GLY A 95 -11.23 -2.31 -17.46
N VAL A 96 -9.99 -1.82 -17.39
CA VAL A 96 -9.47 -0.73 -18.23
C VAL A 96 -8.31 -1.23 -19.10
N GLU A 97 -7.99 -0.46 -20.16
CA GLU A 97 -6.85 -0.72 -21.02
C GLU A 97 -5.53 -0.27 -20.37
N LEU A 98 -4.44 -0.76 -20.91
CA LEU A 98 -3.08 -0.28 -20.64
C LEU A 98 -2.66 0.74 -21.68
N ALA A 99 -2.03 1.83 -21.26
CA ALA A 99 -1.45 2.82 -22.14
C ALA A 99 -0.12 3.35 -21.59
N LEU A 100 0.77 3.77 -22.48
CA LEU A 100 1.99 4.46 -22.09
C LEU A 100 1.61 5.81 -21.47
N HIS A 101 1.89 5.97 -20.19
CA HIS A 101 1.57 7.20 -19.46
C HIS A 101 2.55 8.31 -19.89
N PRO A 102 2.08 9.48 -20.37
CA PRO A 102 2.95 10.54 -20.92
C PRO A 102 4.06 10.97 -19.96
N GLN A 103 3.70 11.29 -18.71
CA GLN A 103 4.66 11.71 -17.69
C GLN A 103 5.64 10.59 -17.29
N ALA A 104 5.18 9.32 -17.23
CA ALA A 104 6.07 8.19 -16.99
C ALA A 104 7.08 8.03 -18.12
N ALA A 105 6.65 8.20 -19.36
CA ALA A 105 7.54 8.12 -20.52
C ALA A 105 8.64 9.20 -20.48
N GLU A 106 8.31 10.42 -20.05
CA GLU A 106 9.29 11.50 -19.87
C GLU A 106 10.30 11.15 -18.78
N LEU A 107 9.85 10.76 -17.60
CA LEU A 107 10.71 10.38 -16.47
C LEU A 107 11.63 9.20 -16.81
N ILE A 108 11.12 8.19 -17.51
CA ILE A 108 11.91 7.04 -17.95
C ILE A 108 12.95 7.46 -18.98
N ARG A 109 12.61 8.34 -19.95
CA ARG A 109 13.58 8.88 -20.92
C ARG A 109 14.67 9.70 -20.25
N GLU A 110 14.30 10.55 -19.29
CA GLU A 110 15.28 11.28 -18.49
C GLU A 110 16.24 10.32 -17.77
N ARG A 111 15.73 9.27 -17.14
CA ARG A 111 16.60 8.27 -16.49
C ARG A 111 17.52 7.57 -17.47
N MET A 112 17.04 7.23 -18.67
CA MET A 112 17.89 6.64 -19.72
C MET A 112 19.00 7.59 -20.19
N GLN A 113 18.70 8.89 -20.30
CA GLN A 113 19.70 9.92 -20.58
C GLN A 113 20.72 10.03 -19.46
N ASP A 114 20.29 10.02 -18.21
CA ASP A 114 21.20 10.02 -17.04
C ASP A 114 22.13 8.82 -17.08
N ILE A 115 21.61 7.61 -17.32
CA ILE A 115 22.41 6.39 -17.44
C ILE A 115 23.44 6.50 -18.59
N ALA A 116 23.03 7.00 -19.75
CA ALA A 116 23.94 7.20 -20.88
C ALA A 116 25.06 8.17 -20.51
N ARG A 117 24.74 9.28 -19.84
CA ARG A 117 25.70 10.27 -19.34
C ARG A 117 26.65 9.67 -18.29
N GLU A 118 26.12 8.91 -17.31
CA GLU A 118 26.90 8.21 -16.29
C GLU A 118 27.91 7.22 -16.90
N GLN A 119 27.54 6.61 -18.05
CA GLN A 119 28.39 5.67 -18.79
C GLN A 119 29.32 6.34 -19.81
N GLY A 120 29.26 7.65 -20.00
CA GLY A 120 30.00 8.37 -21.01
C GLY A 120 29.62 7.98 -22.45
N LYS A 121 28.36 7.54 -22.68
CA LYS A 121 27.85 7.10 -23.98
C LYS A 121 26.78 8.06 -24.51
N PRO A 122 26.60 8.15 -25.87
CA PRO A 122 25.49 8.87 -26.43
C PRO A 122 24.16 8.19 -26.03
N TYR A 123 23.12 8.98 -25.82
CA TYR A 123 21.78 8.47 -25.65
C TYR A 123 21.16 8.09 -27.00
N GLU A 124 20.76 6.85 -27.12
CA GLU A 124 20.12 6.28 -28.31
C GLU A 124 18.67 5.88 -27.98
N PRO A 125 17.66 6.72 -28.29
CA PRO A 125 16.26 6.45 -27.91
C PRO A 125 15.71 5.17 -28.52
N ASP A 126 16.10 4.83 -29.74
CA ASP A 126 15.55 3.70 -30.51
C ASP A 126 16.27 2.36 -30.22
N ARG A 127 17.21 2.36 -29.31
CA ARG A 127 17.87 1.13 -28.89
C ARG A 127 16.86 0.16 -28.27
N PRO A 128 16.88 -1.13 -28.63
CA PRO A 128 15.87 -2.11 -28.17
C PRO A 128 15.68 -2.17 -26.65
N ASP A 129 16.76 -2.04 -25.87
CA ASP A 129 16.68 -2.02 -24.40
C ASP A 129 16.04 -0.73 -23.87
N ASN A 130 16.22 0.42 -24.54
CA ASN A 130 15.56 1.67 -24.20
C ASN A 130 14.06 1.64 -24.55
N ALA A 131 13.72 1.09 -25.71
CA ALA A 131 12.32 0.85 -26.07
C ALA A 131 11.64 -0.09 -25.08
N HIS A 132 12.33 -1.17 -24.65
CA HIS A 132 11.81 -2.09 -23.64
C HIS A 132 11.60 -1.43 -22.28
N ARG A 133 12.51 -0.55 -21.84
CA ARG A 133 12.37 0.19 -20.58
C ARG A 133 11.13 1.09 -20.56
N LEU A 134 10.70 1.65 -21.67
CA LEU A 134 9.47 2.44 -21.75
C LEU A 134 8.23 1.63 -21.35
N ASN A 135 8.25 0.30 -21.51
CA ASN A 135 7.16 -0.56 -21.04
C ASN A 135 6.91 -0.46 -19.53
N MET A 136 7.90 -0.05 -18.74
CA MET A 136 7.70 0.21 -17.32
C MET A 136 6.76 1.39 -17.05
N GLY A 137 6.55 2.27 -18.03
CA GLY A 137 5.59 3.38 -17.97
C GLY A 137 4.23 3.07 -18.59
N VAL A 138 3.98 1.83 -19.01
CA VAL A 138 2.67 1.38 -19.50
C VAL A 138 1.80 1.03 -18.29
N PHE A 139 0.84 1.88 -17.97
CA PHE A 139 -0.03 1.80 -16.81
C PHE A 139 -1.50 1.63 -17.20
N PRO A 140 -2.37 1.18 -16.27
CA PRO A 140 -3.82 1.25 -16.45
C PRO A 140 -4.26 2.69 -16.80
N VAL A 141 -5.17 2.83 -17.76
CA VAL A 141 -5.70 4.15 -18.14
C VAL A 141 -6.34 4.82 -16.91
N GLY A 142 -5.99 6.09 -16.69
CA GLY A 142 -6.42 6.86 -15.51
C GLY A 142 -5.50 6.73 -14.28
N ALA A 143 -4.42 5.97 -14.39
CA ALA A 143 -3.41 5.90 -13.33
C ALA A 143 -2.75 7.28 -13.08
N GLN A 144 -2.38 7.53 -11.84
CA GLN A 144 -1.62 8.72 -11.41
C GLN A 144 -0.19 8.33 -11.03
N ILE A 145 0.75 9.22 -11.27
CA ILE A 145 2.18 8.97 -11.00
C ILE A 145 2.49 9.03 -9.51
N ILE A 146 3.27 8.06 -9.04
CA ILE A 146 3.99 8.12 -7.77
C ILE A 146 5.46 8.39 -8.10
N PRO A 147 6.03 9.53 -7.70
CA PRO A 147 7.41 9.86 -8.01
C PRO A 147 8.38 8.91 -7.29
N ASN A 148 9.45 8.54 -7.99
CA ASN A 148 10.52 7.72 -7.45
C ASN A 148 11.81 8.55 -7.33
N PRO A 149 12.18 8.98 -6.13
CA PRO A 149 13.36 9.83 -5.93
C PRO A 149 14.68 9.08 -6.16
N TYR A 150 14.68 7.75 -6.16
CA TYR A 150 15.88 6.96 -6.32
C TYR A 150 16.39 6.92 -7.77
N ASN A 151 15.49 6.69 -8.74
CA ASN A 151 15.90 6.49 -10.13
C ASN A 151 14.95 7.08 -11.17
N LYS A 152 14.01 7.92 -10.78
CA LYS A 152 12.98 8.55 -11.63
C LYS A 152 11.96 7.61 -12.28
N ILE A 153 12.15 6.28 -12.25
CA ILE A 153 11.18 5.33 -12.80
C ILE A 153 9.99 5.25 -11.85
N PRO A 154 8.83 5.79 -12.24
CA PRO A 154 7.74 6.00 -11.30
C PRO A 154 6.97 4.73 -10.96
N GLY A 155 6.31 4.75 -9.80
CA GLY A 155 5.16 3.91 -9.52
C GLY A 155 3.86 4.58 -9.99
N PHE A 156 2.74 3.99 -9.64
CA PHE A 156 1.44 4.53 -10.03
C PHE A 156 0.36 4.21 -9.01
N SER A 157 -0.65 5.07 -8.96
CA SER A 157 -1.86 4.89 -8.16
C SER A 157 -3.05 4.66 -9.07
N CYS A 158 -3.91 3.74 -8.68
CA CYS A 158 -5.18 3.48 -9.35
C CYS A 158 -6.33 3.57 -8.35
N TYR A 159 -7.44 4.11 -8.81
CA TYR A 159 -8.67 4.27 -8.02
C TYR A 159 -9.85 3.60 -8.75
N PRO A 160 -10.78 2.94 -8.03
CA PRO A 160 -11.98 2.41 -8.65
C PRO A 160 -12.79 3.55 -9.25
N GLN A 161 -13.28 3.38 -10.48
CA GLN A 161 -14.15 4.39 -11.10
C GLN A 161 -15.51 4.42 -10.37
N SER A 162 -15.97 5.62 -10.06
CA SER A 162 -17.31 5.82 -9.47
C SER A 162 -18.36 5.39 -10.49
N GLY A 163 -19.04 4.27 -10.25
CA GLY A 163 -20.16 3.83 -11.10
C GLY A 163 -20.17 2.37 -11.54
N LEU A 164 -19.19 1.55 -11.17
CA LEU A 164 -19.22 0.10 -11.43
C LEU A 164 -19.78 -0.68 -10.23
N GLY A 165 -20.94 -0.27 -9.71
CA GLY A 165 -21.84 -1.15 -8.99
C GLY A 165 -22.64 -1.95 -10.02
N ALA A 166 -22.38 -3.27 -10.15
CA ALA A 166 -23.21 -4.28 -10.74
C ALA A 166 -23.95 -3.90 -12.05
N ALA A 167 -23.25 -3.80 -13.18
CA ALA A 167 -23.86 -3.92 -14.49
C ALA A 167 -22.88 -4.67 -15.40
N GLY A 168 -23.34 -5.79 -15.95
CA GLY A 168 -22.63 -6.62 -16.92
C GLY A 168 -22.23 -5.87 -18.19
N PRO A 169 -21.46 -6.51 -19.11
CA PRO A 169 -20.80 -5.85 -20.21
C PRO A 169 -21.79 -5.21 -21.19
N SER A 170 -21.92 -3.90 -21.17
CA SER A 170 -22.59 -3.15 -22.22
C SER A 170 -21.55 -2.71 -23.26
N GLN A 171 -21.68 -3.26 -24.45
CA GLN A 171 -20.94 -2.83 -25.64
C GLN A 171 -21.28 -1.38 -25.96
N GLY A 172 -20.23 -0.57 -26.18
CA GLY A 172 -20.31 0.68 -26.95
C GLY A 172 -20.62 1.94 -26.15
N ALA A 173 -19.72 2.40 -25.30
CA ALA A 173 -19.69 3.80 -24.88
C ALA A 173 -18.39 4.46 -25.30
N LYS A 174 -18.53 5.42 -26.24
CA LYS A 174 -17.47 6.33 -26.69
C LYS A 174 -17.05 7.20 -25.51
N ALA A 175 -15.74 7.26 -25.26
CA ALA A 175 -15.16 8.12 -24.23
C ALA A 175 -15.58 9.60 -24.46
N PRO A 176 -15.99 10.32 -23.41
CA PRO A 176 -16.20 11.76 -23.51
C PRO A 176 -14.86 12.50 -23.62
N PRO A 177 -14.76 13.56 -24.42
CA PRO A 177 -13.57 14.36 -24.52
C PRO A 177 -13.48 15.32 -23.32
N GLY A 178 -12.36 15.26 -22.61
CA GLY A 178 -11.79 16.37 -21.88
C GLY A 178 -12.42 16.74 -20.54
N GLY A 179 -11.60 16.70 -19.49
CA GLY A 179 -11.84 17.40 -18.23
C GLY A 179 -12.44 16.54 -17.13
N SER A 180 -11.67 15.63 -16.57
CA SER A 180 -11.96 15.18 -15.20
C SER A 180 -11.61 16.33 -14.27
N GLU A 181 -12.61 16.84 -13.55
CA GLU A 181 -12.40 17.70 -12.39
C GLU A 181 -11.37 17.03 -11.47
N PRO A 182 -10.46 17.79 -10.82
CA PRO A 182 -9.57 17.22 -9.83
C PRO A 182 -10.44 16.71 -8.68
N HIS A 183 -10.72 15.40 -8.70
CA HIS A 183 -11.29 14.75 -7.53
C HIS A 183 -10.31 14.97 -6.37
N THR A 184 -10.80 15.44 -5.25
CA THR A 184 -10.03 15.61 -4.02
C THR A 184 -9.35 14.28 -3.70
N VAL A 185 -8.06 14.25 -3.99
CA VAL A 185 -7.17 13.13 -3.71
C VAL A 185 -7.12 12.99 -2.19
N GLY A 186 -7.43 11.81 -1.65
CA GLY A 186 -7.41 11.56 -0.20
C GLY A 186 -8.76 11.18 0.43
N GLU A 187 -9.88 11.27 -0.31
CA GLU A 187 -11.22 10.91 0.19
C GLU A 187 -11.65 9.49 -0.18
N ARG A 188 -10.89 8.78 -1.02
CA ARG A 188 -11.24 7.43 -1.48
C ARG A 188 -10.06 6.49 -1.37
N GLY A 189 -10.36 5.24 -1.00
CA GLY A 189 -9.41 4.15 -1.09
C GLY A 189 -8.95 3.92 -2.53
N GLY A 190 -7.76 3.36 -2.66
CA GLY A 190 -7.13 3.05 -3.93
C GLY A 190 -5.91 2.19 -3.74
N ILE A 191 -5.32 1.70 -4.82
CA ILE A 191 -4.11 0.88 -4.75
C ILE A 191 -2.93 1.68 -5.29
N HIS A 192 -1.87 1.73 -4.50
CA HIS A 192 -0.60 2.41 -4.78
C HIS A 192 0.47 1.38 -5.08
N PHE A 193 0.90 1.33 -6.33
CA PHE A 193 1.84 0.33 -6.83
C PHE A 193 3.28 0.87 -6.82
N VAL A 194 4.16 0.19 -6.10
CA VAL A 194 5.56 0.55 -5.95
C VAL A 194 6.47 -0.67 -6.25
N PRO A 195 7.75 -0.46 -6.62
CA PRO A 195 8.68 -1.56 -6.87
C PRO A 195 8.87 -2.47 -5.66
N GLY A 196 9.31 -3.72 -5.90
CA GLY A 196 9.67 -4.66 -4.84
C GLY A 196 11.02 -4.36 -4.14
N PHE A 197 11.74 -3.31 -4.53
CA PHE A 197 13.01 -2.93 -3.92
C PHE A 197 12.80 -1.90 -2.81
N PRO A 198 13.16 -2.22 -1.54
CA PRO A 198 12.96 -1.33 -0.39
C PRO A 198 13.47 0.09 -0.58
N VAL A 199 14.68 0.26 -1.14
CA VAL A 199 15.30 1.57 -1.38
C VAL A 199 14.48 2.49 -2.29
N MET A 200 13.64 1.92 -3.15
CA MET A 200 12.71 2.65 -4.01
C MET A 200 11.32 2.74 -3.38
N ALA A 201 10.77 1.60 -2.93
CA ALA A 201 9.41 1.51 -2.45
C ALA A 201 9.13 2.39 -1.22
N TRP A 202 10.02 2.40 -0.23
CA TRP A 202 9.77 3.08 1.02
C TRP A 202 9.60 4.60 0.89
N PRO A 203 10.49 5.34 0.20
CA PRO A 203 10.27 6.77 -0.03
C PRO A 203 9.02 7.06 -0.87
N MET A 204 8.63 6.14 -1.75
CA MET A 204 7.42 6.28 -2.55
C MET A 204 6.16 6.10 -1.68
N ILE A 205 6.16 5.14 -0.75
CA ILE A 205 5.08 4.95 0.22
C ILE A 205 4.96 6.17 1.14
N GLU A 206 6.08 6.69 1.64
CA GLU A 206 6.11 7.92 2.43
C GLU A 206 5.49 9.09 1.66
N TRP A 207 5.91 9.28 0.39
CA TRP A 207 5.35 10.32 -0.46
C TRP A 207 3.83 10.19 -0.63
N VAL A 208 3.32 8.96 -0.84
CA VAL A 208 1.88 8.70 -0.95
C VAL A 208 1.17 9.09 0.33
N LEU A 209 1.65 8.63 1.48
CA LEU A 209 1.06 8.94 2.78
C LEU A 209 1.03 10.46 3.03
N ASP A 210 2.16 11.14 2.84
CA ASP A 210 2.31 12.56 3.18
C ASP A 210 1.61 13.50 2.18
N THR A 211 1.47 13.07 0.92
CA THR A 211 0.89 13.91 -0.14
C THR A 211 -0.58 13.63 -0.37
N LEU A 212 -0.97 12.35 -0.38
CA LEU A 212 -2.32 11.96 -0.76
C LEU A 212 -3.25 11.77 0.45
N TYR A 213 -2.69 11.47 1.63
CA TYR A 213 -3.47 11.20 2.85
C TYR A 213 -3.06 12.05 4.06
N PRO A 214 -2.69 13.33 3.91
CA PRO A 214 -2.19 14.15 5.02
C PRO A 214 -3.22 14.36 6.13
N HIS A 215 -4.51 14.30 5.81
CA HIS A 215 -5.59 14.51 6.76
C HIS A 215 -5.98 13.25 7.56
N GLY A 216 -5.48 12.07 7.15
CA GLY A 216 -5.64 10.83 7.91
C GLY A 216 -4.87 10.82 9.24
N PHE A 217 -3.87 11.67 9.38
CA PHE A 217 -2.96 11.69 10.54
C PHE A 217 -3.56 12.24 11.83
N ALA A 218 -4.70 12.91 11.76
CA ALA A 218 -5.30 13.55 12.95
C ALA A 218 -6.43 12.74 13.60
N ALA A 219 -6.97 11.70 12.94
CA ALA A 219 -8.26 11.13 13.31
C ALA A 219 -8.20 9.93 14.28
N GLY A 220 -7.00 9.51 14.76
CA GLY A 220 -6.98 8.37 15.66
C GLY A 220 -5.60 7.94 16.09
N ALA A 221 -4.83 8.81 16.72
CA ALA A 221 -3.64 8.37 17.43
C ALA A 221 -4.08 7.33 18.46
N TRP A 222 -3.90 6.05 18.11
CA TRP A 222 -4.05 4.98 19.07
C TRP A 222 -2.85 5.03 20.02
N VAL A 223 -3.12 5.00 21.28
CA VAL A 223 -2.12 4.93 22.33
C VAL A 223 -2.16 3.53 22.91
N GLU A 224 -1.00 2.95 23.13
CA GLU A 224 -0.85 1.68 23.83
C GLU A 224 -0.15 1.92 25.16
N GLN A 225 -0.67 1.27 26.20
CA GLN A 225 -0.03 1.18 27.52
C GLN A 225 -0.01 -0.29 27.94
N SER A 226 1.11 -0.75 28.42
CA SER A 226 1.26 -2.13 28.85
C SER A 226 2.05 -2.26 30.14
N VAL A 227 1.87 -3.41 30.78
CA VAL A 227 2.63 -3.84 31.96
C VAL A 227 3.17 -5.25 31.74
N ILE A 228 4.32 -5.55 32.34
CA ILE A 228 4.91 -6.89 32.30
C ILE A 228 4.40 -7.67 33.49
N VAL A 229 3.75 -8.79 33.25
CA VAL A 229 3.17 -9.68 34.25
C VAL A 229 3.99 -10.96 34.30
N PHE A 230 4.56 -11.26 35.48
CA PHE A 230 5.33 -12.46 35.71
C PHE A 230 4.49 -13.52 36.43
N GLY A 231 4.76 -14.79 36.09
CA GLY A 231 4.17 -15.94 36.80
C GLY A 231 2.69 -16.17 36.51
N ALA A 232 2.05 -15.38 35.70
CA ALA A 232 0.67 -15.57 35.26
C ALA A 232 0.59 -16.47 34.00
N MET A 233 -0.54 -17.18 33.91
CA MET A 233 -0.95 -17.83 32.65
C MET A 233 -2.02 -16.96 31.97
N GLU A 234 -2.00 -16.91 30.65
CA GLU A 234 -2.93 -16.08 29.87
C GLU A 234 -4.39 -16.37 30.20
N ALA A 235 -4.74 -17.66 30.40
CA ALA A 235 -6.08 -18.07 30.80
C ALA A 235 -6.55 -17.48 32.14
N THR A 236 -5.64 -17.15 33.05
CA THR A 236 -6.00 -16.53 34.34
C THR A 236 -6.24 -15.03 34.20
N LEU A 237 -5.75 -14.42 33.15
CA LEU A 237 -5.93 -12.99 32.85
C LEU A 237 -7.17 -12.72 31.96
N THR A 238 -7.68 -13.72 31.24
CA THR A 238 -8.83 -13.60 30.35
C THR A 238 -10.06 -12.94 31.00
N PRO A 239 -10.50 -13.33 32.21
CA PRO A 239 -11.66 -12.67 32.84
C PRO A 239 -11.45 -11.17 33.12
N LEU A 240 -10.21 -10.76 33.44
CA LEU A 240 -9.85 -9.35 33.61
C LEU A 240 -9.90 -8.61 32.25
N MET A 241 -9.36 -9.23 31.22
CA MET A 241 -9.36 -8.64 29.89
C MET A 241 -10.79 -8.41 29.37
N GLU A 242 -11.66 -9.40 29.53
CA GLU A 242 -13.09 -9.30 29.16
C GLU A 242 -13.83 -8.23 29.99
N ALA A 243 -13.50 -8.11 31.28
CA ALA A 243 -14.09 -7.10 32.15
C ALA A 243 -13.69 -5.68 31.66
N ILE A 244 -12.42 -5.45 31.35
CA ILE A 244 -11.92 -4.18 30.87
C ILE A 244 -12.61 -3.81 29.54
N GLU A 245 -12.68 -4.69 28.56
CA GLU A 245 -13.33 -4.38 27.28
C GLU A 245 -14.84 -4.12 27.43
N ARG A 246 -15.50 -4.79 28.37
CA ARG A 246 -16.92 -4.56 28.67
C ARG A 246 -17.18 -3.21 29.34
N GLU A 247 -16.32 -2.82 30.27
CA GLU A 247 -16.42 -1.56 31.03
C GLU A 247 -15.94 -0.36 30.21
N HIS A 248 -14.99 -0.59 29.28
CA HIS A 248 -14.36 0.42 28.44
C HIS A 248 -14.47 0.03 26.95
N PRO A 249 -15.64 0.19 26.29
CA PRO A 249 -15.86 -0.30 24.92
C PRO A 249 -14.96 0.36 23.84
N LEU A 250 -14.32 1.49 24.16
CA LEU A 250 -13.39 2.20 23.27
C LEU A 250 -11.93 1.74 23.41
N VAL A 251 -11.69 0.77 24.30
CA VAL A 251 -10.37 0.20 24.56
C VAL A 251 -10.34 -1.25 24.10
N LYS A 252 -9.23 -1.66 23.51
CA LYS A 252 -8.92 -3.07 23.19
C LYS A 252 -7.80 -3.55 24.09
N VAL A 253 -8.01 -4.71 24.70
CA VAL A 253 -6.98 -5.36 25.51
C VAL A 253 -6.16 -6.29 24.65
N PHE A 254 -4.86 -6.37 24.90
CA PHE A 254 -3.98 -7.35 24.27
C PHE A 254 -3.11 -8.06 25.29
N SER A 255 -2.73 -9.29 24.96
CA SER A 255 -1.84 -10.15 25.74
C SER A 255 -0.79 -10.73 24.78
N LEU A 256 0.49 -10.52 25.12
CA LEU A 256 1.63 -11.00 24.34
C LEU A 256 2.52 -11.87 25.24
N PRO A 257 2.29 -13.19 25.28
CA PRO A 257 3.14 -14.09 26.04
C PRO A 257 4.52 -14.24 25.39
N SER A 258 5.57 -14.17 26.19
CA SER A 258 6.95 -14.40 25.81
C SER A 258 7.58 -15.47 26.70
N VAL A 259 8.39 -16.35 26.13
CA VAL A 259 9.02 -17.46 26.85
C VAL A 259 10.54 -17.32 27.00
N ASP A 260 11.16 -16.51 26.15
CA ASP A 260 12.62 -16.43 25.98
C ASP A 260 13.15 -15.00 25.86
N HIS A 261 12.42 -14.00 26.36
CA HIS A 261 12.86 -12.62 26.31
C HIS A 261 14.20 -12.43 27.04
N PRO A 262 15.22 -11.82 26.42
CA PRO A 262 16.58 -11.75 26.99
C PRO A 262 16.67 -11.10 28.36
N GLN A 263 15.82 -10.11 28.62
CA GLN A 263 15.82 -9.33 29.87
C GLN A 263 14.81 -9.84 30.90
N TYR A 264 13.61 -10.21 30.43
CA TYR A 264 12.47 -10.54 31.32
C TYR A 264 12.18 -12.03 31.43
N GLY A 265 12.83 -12.88 30.61
CA GLY A 265 12.52 -14.31 30.57
C GLY A 265 11.05 -14.57 30.22
N ARG A 266 10.45 -15.56 30.89
CA ARG A 266 9.04 -15.89 30.68
C ARG A 266 8.13 -14.87 31.37
N HIS A 267 7.30 -14.20 30.58
CA HIS A 267 6.36 -13.17 31.04
C HIS A 267 5.17 -13.02 30.07
N ILE A 268 4.20 -12.24 30.46
CA ILE A 268 3.13 -11.75 29.59
C ILE A 268 3.20 -10.23 29.58
N GLU A 269 3.28 -9.63 28.41
CA GLU A 269 3.00 -8.22 28.26
C GLU A 269 1.49 -8.07 28.10
N LEU A 270 0.83 -7.50 29.12
CA LEU A 270 -0.59 -7.22 29.13
C LEU A 270 -0.80 -5.73 28.93
N GLY A 271 -1.59 -5.37 27.94
CA GLY A 271 -1.77 -3.97 27.62
C GLY A 271 -3.16 -3.64 27.10
N VAL A 272 -3.37 -2.34 26.96
CA VAL A 272 -4.58 -1.75 26.40
C VAL A 272 -4.21 -0.81 25.28
N LYS A 273 -5.04 -0.73 24.25
CA LYS A 273 -4.92 0.21 23.14
C LYS A 273 -6.25 0.88 22.83
N GLY A 274 -6.19 2.14 22.49
CA GLY A 274 -7.39 2.94 22.19
C GLY A 274 -7.04 4.39 21.91
N GLY A 275 -8.04 5.24 21.78
CA GLY A 275 -7.81 6.68 21.71
C GLY A 275 -7.15 7.21 22.99
N PRO A 276 -6.36 8.32 22.94
CA PRO A 276 -5.60 8.82 24.09
C PRO A 276 -6.45 9.07 25.35
N VAL A 277 -7.68 9.53 25.19
CA VAL A 277 -8.61 9.79 26.31
C VAL A 277 -9.17 8.47 26.89
N ALA A 278 -9.25 7.42 26.10
CA ALA A 278 -9.80 6.14 26.56
C ALA A 278 -8.75 5.27 27.26
N VAL A 279 -7.46 5.48 26.97
CA VAL A 279 -6.33 4.71 27.53
C VAL A 279 -5.75 5.39 28.76
N ALA A 280 -5.93 6.69 28.92
CA ALA A 280 -5.49 7.46 30.10
C ALA A 280 -6.35 7.16 31.35
#